data_e112495a189fbee528212c4fc18177a8
#
_entry.id   e112495a189fbee528212c4fc18177a8
#
_cell.length_a   1.000
_cell.length_b   1.000
_cell.length_c   1.000
_cell.angle_alpha   90.00
_cell.angle_beta   90.00
_cell.angle_gamma   90.00
#
_symmetry.space_group_name_H-M   'P 1'
#
loop_
_entity.id
_entity.type
_entity.pdbx_description
1 polymer ?
#
loop_
_entity_poly.entity_id
_entity_poly.type
_entity_poly.pdbx_seq_one_letter_code
_entity_poly.pdbx_strand_id
1 'polypeptide(L)'
;MLVYGVVHLQSLPGSPSNRISLDEIIDLAQEDVNNLIFGGVDGIIIENFGDTPFVKDDISKRTLSSFTTVVENLSIERDIKVGINVLRNDGIAALSIAEATKSNFVRINVLNNTMFTDQGIIEGKSHEINQFKSTLNNVVEIYADVFVKHAVPAPGSKIENHAKELIDRAGADVVIVTGDGTGHEINMDDLEKVRNIVPEGKLAIGSGVNATNVGAYQDLADILIVGTSFKFDNIVSKKVDINRVEEIVRKVK
;
A
#
# COMPACT_ATOMS: atom_id res chain seq x y z
N MET A 1 -8.78 -13.09 9.29
CA MET A 1 -8.23 -11.79 8.87
C MET A 1 -7.06 -12.04 7.93
N LEU A 2 -6.94 -11.31 6.81
CA LEU A 2 -5.84 -11.48 5.83
C LEU A 2 -4.61 -10.67 6.24
N VAL A 3 -3.41 -11.17 5.93
CA VAL A 3 -2.14 -10.48 6.19
C VAL A 3 -1.42 -10.22 4.89
N TYR A 4 -1.18 -8.95 4.57
CA TYR A 4 -0.41 -8.53 3.40
C TYR A 4 0.92 -7.92 3.83
N GLY A 5 2.01 -8.36 3.19
CA GLY A 5 3.35 -7.81 3.40
C GLY A 5 3.68 -6.73 2.40
N VAL A 6 4.54 -5.76 2.78
CA VAL A 6 4.99 -4.71 1.86
C VAL A 6 6.42 -4.97 1.42
N VAL A 7 6.62 -5.04 0.11
CA VAL A 7 7.93 -5.04 -0.57
C VAL A 7 8.30 -3.60 -0.90
N HIS A 8 9.21 -3.03 -0.12
CA HIS A 8 9.74 -1.68 -0.33
C HIS A 8 10.89 -1.74 -1.33
N LEU A 9 10.63 -1.38 -2.59
CA LEU A 9 11.67 -1.38 -3.63
C LEU A 9 12.78 -0.39 -3.29
N GLN A 10 14.01 -0.74 -3.66
CA GLN A 10 15.11 0.21 -3.74
C GLN A 10 14.80 1.27 -4.81
N SER A 11 15.50 2.41 -4.74
CA SER A 11 15.26 3.52 -5.67
C SER A 11 15.39 3.09 -7.13
N LEU A 12 14.32 3.31 -7.90
CA LEU A 12 14.19 2.89 -9.29
C LEU A 12 14.97 3.79 -10.25
N PRO A 13 15.42 3.28 -11.41
CA PRO A 13 15.92 4.11 -12.50
C PRO A 13 14.92 5.20 -12.88
N GLY A 14 15.38 6.45 -12.86
CA GLY A 14 14.54 7.65 -13.04
C GLY A 14 14.31 8.44 -11.75
N SER A 15 14.49 7.82 -10.59
CA SER A 15 14.53 8.50 -9.30
C SER A 15 15.92 9.12 -9.04
N PRO A 16 16.00 10.28 -8.36
CA PRO A 16 17.26 10.95 -8.04
C PRO A 16 18.16 10.14 -7.09
N SER A 17 17.59 9.23 -6.33
CA SER A 17 18.30 8.39 -5.33
C SER A 17 18.81 7.06 -5.88
N ASN A 18 18.52 6.71 -7.14
CA ASN A 18 18.97 5.43 -7.72
C ASN A 18 20.50 5.35 -7.79
N ARG A 19 21.08 4.24 -7.31
CA ARG A 19 22.52 3.98 -7.27
C ARG A 19 22.90 2.56 -7.70
N ILE A 20 21.91 1.69 -7.94
CA ILE A 20 22.11 0.27 -8.26
C ILE A 20 21.40 -0.08 -9.56
N SER A 21 21.75 -1.20 -10.14
CA SER A 21 21.14 -1.69 -11.38
C SER A 21 19.70 -2.16 -11.17
N LEU A 22 18.95 -2.27 -12.26
CA LEU A 22 17.59 -2.81 -12.22
C LEU A 22 17.58 -4.28 -11.80
N ASP A 23 18.55 -5.06 -12.28
CA ASP A 23 18.70 -6.48 -11.93
C ASP A 23 18.93 -6.66 -10.43
N GLU A 24 19.79 -5.83 -9.83
CA GLU A 24 20.01 -5.85 -8.36
C GLU A 24 18.75 -5.47 -7.58
N ILE A 25 17.94 -4.53 -8.09
CA ILE A 25 16.65 -4.20 -7.49
C ILE A 25 15.70 -5.39 -7.54
N ILE A 26 15.64 -6.11 -8.66
CA ILE A 26 14.82 -7.32 -8.84
C ILE A 26 15.25 -8.39 -7.85
N ASP A 27 16.56 -8.67 -7.74
CA ASP A 27 17.09 -9.69 -6.83
C ASP A 27 16.72 -9.40 -5.36
N LEU A 28 16.89 -8.15 -4.92
CA LEU A 28 16.55 -7.72 -3.56
C LEU A 28 15.03 -7.80 -3.29
N ALA A 29 14.23 -7.40 -4.27
CA ALA A 29 12.77 -7.50 -4.17
C ALA A 29 12.31 -8.96 -4.13
N GLN A 30 12.91 -9.85 -4.92
CA GLN A 30 12.60 -11.28 -4.92
C GLN A 30 12.93 -11.94 -3.58
N GLU A 31 14.01 -11.53 -2.92
CA GLU A 31 14.35 -12.04 -1.58
C GLU A 31 13.27 -11.64 -0.56
N ASP A 32 12.83 -10.37 -0.57
CA ASP A 32 11.74 -9.91 0.29
C ASP A 32 10.41 -10.64 -0.01
N VAL A 33 10.07 -10.84 -1.28
CA VAL A 33 8.89 -11.62 -1.72
C VAL A 33 8.93 -13.04 -1.16
N ASN A 34 10.07 -13.73 -1.32
CA ASN A 34 10.23 -15.10 -0.84
C ASN A 34 10.04 -15.18 0.68
N ASN A 35 10.66 -14.26 1.44
CA ASN A 35 10.55 -14.24 2.89
C ASN A 35 9.13 -13.95 3.38
N LEU A 36 8.38 -13.09 2.67
CA LEU A 36 6.97 -12.82 2.96
C LEU A 36 6.10 -14.05 2.70
N ILE A 37 6.23 -14.68 1.52
CA ILE A 37 5.43 -15.85 1.13
C ILE A 37 5.72 -17.03 2.05
N PHE A 38 7.01 -17.36 2.30
CA PHE A 38 7.39 -18.44 3.22
C PHE A 38 6.93 -18.17 4.66
N GLY A 39 6.87 -16.90 5.08
CA GLY A 39 6.30 -16.50 6.36
C GLY A 39 4.77 -16.59 6.45
N GLY A 40 4.09 -16.89 5.35
CA GLY A 40 2.65 -17.23 5.29
C GLY A 40 1.71 -16.07 5.11
N VAL A 41 2.12 -14.97 4.45
CA VAL A 41 1.21 -13.88 4.07
C VAL A 41 0.20 -14.31 3.01
N ASP A 42 -0.95 -13.63 2.96
CA ASP A 42 -2.02 -13.88 1.99
C ASP A 42 -1.89 -13.00 0.73
N GLY A 43 -1.06 -11.96 0.83
CA GLY A 43 -0.80 -11.05 -0.29
C GLY A 43 0.42 -10.17 -0.04
N ILE A 44 0.83 -9.47 -1.08
CA ILE A 44 1.95 -8.52 -1.03
C ILE A 44 1.58 -7.21 -1.72
N ILE A 45 2.15 -6.10 -1.26
CA ILE A 45 2.09 -4.80 -1.93
C ILE A 45 3.51 -4.43 -2.33
N ILE A 46 3.73 -4.15 -3.61
CA ILE A 46 5.01 -3.69 -4.13
C ILE A 46 4.95 -2.16 -4.24
N GLU A 47 5.89 -1.48 -3.60
CA GLU A 47 5.88 -0.03 -3.40
C GLU A 47 7.26 0.57 -3.74
N ASN A 48 7.31 1.65 -4.50
CA ASN A 48 8.56 2.35 -4.86
C ASN A 48 9.10 3.25 -3.73
N PHE A 49 9.15 2.72 -2.51
CA PHE A 49 9.52 3.46 -1.30
C PHE A 49 10.92 4.10 -1.36
N GLY A 50 11.87 3.48 -2.06
CA GLY A 50 13.22 4.00 -2.24
C GLY A 50 13.33 5.25 -3.11
N ASP A 51 12.29 5.63 -3.82
CA ASP A 51 12.29 6.80 -4.74
C ASP A 51 12.25 8.16 -4.03
N THR A 52 12.37 8.16 -2.69
CA THR A 52 12.43 9.42 -1.91
C THR A 52 13.56 10.33 -2.38
N PRO A 53 13.32 11.67 -2.58
CA PRO A 53 12.05 12.38 -2.41
C PRO A 53 11.08 12.09 -3.57
N PHE A 54 9.81 11.81 -3.21
CA PHE A 54 8.79 11.42 -4.18
C PHE A 54 8.33 12.62 -5.02
N VAL A 55 8.00 12.34 -6.30
CA VAL A 55 7.15 13.25 -7.06
C VAL A 55 5.71 13.18 -6.52
N LYS A 56 4.94 14.21 -6.76
CA LYS A 56 3.57 14.32 -6.24
C LYS A 56 2.64 13.22 -6.81
N ASP A 57 2.51 13.14 -8.14
CA ASP A 57 1.49 12.32 -8.80
C ASP A 57 1.75 11.95 -10.27
N ASP A 58 2.95 12.17 -10.78
CA ASP A 58 3.33 11.85 -12.17
C ASP A 58 4.79 11.37 -12.21
N ILE A 59 4.97 10.06 -12.06
CA ILE A 59 6.30 9.46 -12.13
C ILE A 59 6.83 9.49 -13.56
N SER A 60 8.16 9.54 -13.71
CA SER A 60 8.78 9.56 -15.03
C SER A 60 8.46 8.26 -15.81
N LYS A 61 8.37 8.36 -17.15
CA LYS A 61 8.23 7.17 -18.00
C LYS A 61 9.34 6.14 -17.76
N ARG A 62 10.53 6.60 -17.38
CA ARG A 62 11.66 5.73 -17.03
C ARG A 62 11.38 4.96 -15.73
N THR A 63 10.86 5.63 -14.71
CA THR A 63 10.47 5.00 -13.44
C THR A 63 9.31 4.04 -13.66
N LEU A 64 8.28 4.43 -14.41
CA LEU A 64 7.14 3.59 -14.77
C LEU A 64 7.59 2.29 -15.45
N SER A 65 8.41 2.39 -16.50
CA SER A 65 8.91 1.20 -17.21
C SER A 65 9.77 0.31 -16.33
N SER A 66 10.63 0.91 -15.49
CA SER A 66 11.48 0.16 -14.56
C SER A 66 10.64 -0.57 -13.49
N PHE A 67 9.63 0.09 -12.93
CA PHE A 67 8.74 -0.52 -11.94
C PHE A 67 7.97 -1.70 -12.56
N THR A 68 7.40 -1.50 -13.76
CA THR A 68 6.73 -2.59 -14.49
C THR A 68 7.66 -3.77 -14.70
N THR A 69 8.91 -3.51 -15.13
CA THR A 69 9.91 -4.56 -15.33
C THR A 69 10.24 -5.30 -14.04
N VAL A 70 10.38 -4.60 -12.91
CA VAL A 70 10.60 -5.25 -11.62
C VAL A 70 9.46 -6.22 -11.32
N VAL A 71 8.20 -5.73 -11.34
CA VAL A 71 7.05 -6.56 -10.98
C VAL A 71 6.91 -7.77 -11.90
N GLU A 72 7.10 -7.61 -13.21
CA GLU A 72 6.99 -8.68 -14.20
C GLU A 72 8.06 -9.78 -14.03
N ASN A 73 9.23 -9.42 -13.49
CA ASN A 73 10.31 -10.38 -13.25
C ASN A 73 10.26 -11.05 -11.87
N LEU A 74 9.33 -10.66 -10.99
CA LEU A 74 9.16 -11.34 -9.71
C LEU A 74 8.42 -12.66 -9.89
N SER A 75 8.97 -13.72 -9.30
CA SER A 75 8.32 -15.03 -9.21
C SER A 75 7.40 -15.06 -7.99
N ILE A 76 6.10 -14.95 -8.22
CA ILE A 76 5.08 -14.93 -7.17
C ILE A 76 4.09 -16.06 -7.41
N GLU A 77 3.73 -16.81 -6.37
CA GLU A 77 2.76 -17.89 -6.41
C GLU A 77 1.37 -17.34 -6.77
N ARG A 78 0.56 -18.13 -7.51
CA ARG A 78 -0.71 -17.66 -8.10
C ARG A 78 -1.81 -17.36 -7.08
N ASP A 79 -1.75 -17.95 -5.91
CA ASP A 79 -2.71 -17.76 -4.81
C ASP A 79 -2.39 -16.54 -3.94
N ILE A 80 -1.21 -15.92 -4.10
CA ILE A 80 -0.83 -14.69 -3.43
C ILE A 80 -1.44 -13.49 -4.16
N LYS A 81 -2.22 -12.68 -3.44
CA LYS A 81 -2.70 -11.40 -3.98
C LYS A 81 -1.58 -10.37 -4.13
N VAL A 82 -1.46 -9.76 -5.30
CA VAL A 82 -0.44 -8.74 -5.60
C VAL A 82 -1.09 -7.39 -5.75
N GLY A 83 -0.59 -6.41 -5.00
CA GLY A 83 -0.98 -5.00 -5.09
C GLY A 83 0.18 -4.11 -5.51
N ILE A 84 -0.14 -3.01 -6.17
CA ILE A 84 0.83 -1.99 -6.63
C ILE A 84 0.53 -0.67 -5.92
N ASN A 85 1.56 -0.05 -5.34
CA ASN A 85 1.47 1.30 -4.80
C ASN A 85 2.54 2.20 -5.41
N VAL A 86 2.14 3.24 -6.13
CA VAL A 86 3.06 4.19 -6.75
C VAL A 86 3.05 5.51 -6.00
N LEU A 87 4.11 5.73 -5.23
CA LEU A 87 4.28 6.93 -4.42
C LEU A 87 4.72 8.14 -5.26
N ARG A 88 4.28 9.44 -4.97
CA ARG A 88 3.45 9.60 -3.76
C ARG A 88 1.98 9.25 -4.00
N ASN A 89 1.39 9.52 -5.18
CA ASN A 89 -0.04 9.34 -5.47
C ASN A 89 -0.34 9.15 -6.97
N ASP A 90 0.50 8.41 -7.70
CA ASP A 90 0.25 8.18 -9.14
C ASP A 90 -0.64 6.95 -9.35
N GLY A 91 -1.96 7.15 -9.24
CA GLY A 91 -2.96 6.09 -9.39
C GLY A 91 -3.06 5.57 -10.84
N ILE A 92 -2.79 6.39 -11.84
CA ILE A 92 -2.79 5.97 -13.25
C ILE A 92 -1.60 5.07 -13.55
N ALA A 93 -0.41 5.43 -13.07
CA ALA A 93 0.76 4.56 -13.19
C ALA A 93 0.55 3.23 -12.45
N ALA A 94 -0.02 3.27 -11.23
CA ALA A 94 -0.33 2.05 -10.46
C ALA A 94 -1.27 1.12 -11.23
N LEU A 95 -2.36 1.64 -11.79
CA LEU A 95 -3.30 0.86 -12.60
C LEU A 95 -2.66 0.32 -13.89
N SER A 96 -1.80 1.13 -14.55
CA SER A 96 -1.08 0.71 -15.76
C SER A 96 -0.12 -0.46 -15.48
N ILE A 97 0.61 -0.39 -14.36
CA ILE A 97 1.48 -1.49 -13.92
C ILE A 97 0.62 -2.72 -13.58
N ALA A 98 -0.46 -2.53 -12.82
CA ALA A 98 -1.32 -3.63 -12.40
C ALA A 98 -1.97 -4.36 -13.58
N GLU A 99 -2.40 -3.64 -14.63
CA GLU A 99 -2.90 -4.25 -15.86
C GLU A 99 -1.81 -5.05 -16.58
N ALA A 100 -0.64 -4.44 -16.80
CA ALA A 100 0.47 -5.07 -17.53
C ALA A 100 0.96 -6.36 -16.85
N THR A 101 1.03 -6.37 -15.51
CA THR A 101 1.55 -7.47 -14.69
C THR A 101 0.47 -8.40 -14.14
N LYS A 102 -0.80 -8.16 -14.46
CA LYS A 102 -1.97 -8.89 -13.95
C LYS A 102 -2.07 -8.90 -12.42
N SER A 103 -1.63 -7.82 -11.78
CA SER A 103 -1.77 -7.61 -10.35
C SER A 103 -3.25 -7.42 -9.97
N ASN A 104 -3.62 -7.77 -8.73
CA ASN A 104 -5.01 -7.89 -8.30
C ASN A 104 -5.61 -6.55 -7.89
N PHE A 105 -4.80 -5.66 -7.31
CA PHE A 105 -5.27 -4.38 -6.79
C PHE A 105 -4.19 -3.28 -6.85
N VAL A 106 -4.62 -2.05 -6.66
CA VAL A 106 -3.73 -0.90 -6.45
C VAL A 106 -4.03 -0.25 -5.10
N ARG A 107 -2.99 0.25 -4.41
CA ARG A 107 -3.17 1.17 -3.28
C ARG A 107 -3.01 2.60 -3.76
N ILE A 108 -4.00 3.44 -3.44
CA ILE A 108 -4.00 4.87 -3.77
C ILE A 108 -4.06 5.66 -2.47
N ASN A 109 -3.05 6.49 -2.24
CA ASN A 109 -2.88 7.19 -0.96
C ASN A 109 -3.86 8.36 -0.78
N VAL A 110 -4.24 9.04 -1.87
CA VAL A 110 -5.26 10.10 -1.88
C VAL A 110 -6.16 9.88 -3.09
N LEU A 111 -7.24 9.13 -2.93
CA LEU A 111 -8.20 8.86 -4.00
C LEU A 111 -9.21 9.99 -4.15
N ASN A 112 -9.70 10.53 -3.04
CA ASN A 112 -10.63 11.65 -2.99
C ASN A 112 -10.15 12.73 -2.01
N ASN A 113 -10.86 13.87 -2.00
CA ASN A 113 -10.57 15.01 -1.12
C ASN A 113 -9.14 15.59 -1.31
N THR A 114 -8.65 16.32 -0.32
CA THR A 114 -7.38 17.03 -0.38
C THR A 114 -6.56 16.75 0.87
N MET A 115 -5.27 16.45 0.68
CA MET A 115 -4.30 16.23 1.76
C MET A 115 -3.11 17.17 1.60
N PHE A 116 -2.64 17.75 2.72
CA PHE A 116 -1.42 18.54 2.78
C PHE A 116 -0.25 17.65 3.15
N THR A 117 0.74 17.55 2.28
CA THR A 117 1.88 16.63 2.40
C THR A 117 3.21 17.37 2.24
N ASP A 118 4.33 16.68 2.47
CA ASP A 118 5.68 17.17 2.17
C ASP A 118 5.92 17.39 0.66
N GLN A 119 5.12 16.78 -0.23
CA GLN A 119 5.10 17.08 -1.67
C GLN A 119 4.18 18.27 -2.02
N GLY A 120 3.61 18.94 -1.04
CA GLY A 120 2.62 19.98 -1.22
C GLY A 120 1.18 19.45 -1.15
N ILE A 121 0.26 20.14 -1.78
CA ILE A 121 -1.16 19.78 -1.79
C ILE A 121 -1.37 18.63 -2.78
N ILE A 122 -1.92 17.50 -2.29
CA ILE A 122 -2.37 16.39 -3.13
C ILE A 122 -3.90 16.41 -3.16
N GLU A 123 -4.45 16.47 -4.35
CA GLU A 123 -5.89 16.40 -4.61
C GLU A 123 -6.24 15.01 -5.16
N GLY A 124 -7.34 14.43 -4.66
CA GLY A 124 -7.84 13.15 -5.13
C GLY A 124 -8.36 13.23 -6.57
N LYS A 125 -8.05 12.22 -7.37
CA LYS A 125 -8.40 12.11 -8.80
C LYS A 125 -9.36 10.95 -9.06
N SER A 126 -10.34 10.73 -8.17
CA SER A 126 -11.22 9.57 -8.25
C SER A 126 -11.94 9.42 -9.59
N HIS A 127 -12.37 10.54 -10.21
CA HIS A 127 -13.01 10.49 -11.54
C HIS A 127 -12.05 9.95 -12.61
N GLU A 128 -10.86 10.53 -12.73
CA GLU A 128 -9.86 10.15 -13.73
C GLU A 128 -9.40 8.70 -13.54
N ILE A 129 -9.18 8.30 -12.29
CA ILE A 129 -8.76 6.95 -11.91
C ILE A 129 -9.83 5.93 -12.27
N ASN A 130 -11.10 6.18 -11.94
CA ASN A 130 -12.19 5.26 -12.29
C ASN A 130 -12.46 5.24 -13.79
N GLN A 131 -12.35 6.38 -14.48
CA GLN A 131 -12.44 6.43 -15.94
C GLN A 131 -11.35 5.56 -16.58
N PHE A 132 -10.10 5.67 -16.12
CA PHE A 132 -9.01 4.82 -16.60
C PHE A 132 -9.26 3.34 -16.25
N LYS A 133 -9.62 3.04 -14.99
CA LYS A 133 -9.97 1.67 -14.54
C LYS A 133 -11.02 1.02 -15.43
N SER A 134 -12.02 1.79 -15.91
CA SER A 134 -13.09 1.26 -16.77
C SER A 134 -12.61 0.83 -18.17
N THR A 135 -11.42 1.21 -18.59
CA THR A 135 -10.79 0.82 -19.86
C THR A 135 -9.91 -0.42 -19.76
N LEU A 136 -9.63 -0.89 -18.54
CA LEU A 136 -8.76 -2.05 -18.32
C LEU A 136 -9.44 -3.36 -18.75
N ASN A 137 -8.63 -4.30 -19.22
CA ASN A 137 -9.11 -5.62 -19.61
C ASN A 137 -9.28 -6.59 -18.43
N ASN A 138 -8.63 -6.29 -17.29
CA ASN A 138 -8.70 -7.09 -16.05
C ASN A 138 -9.42 -6.31 -14.95
N VAL A 139 -9.96 -7.08 -14.00
CA VAL A 139 -10.50 -6.49 -12.77
C VAL A 139 -9.35 -6.15 -11.84
N VAL A 140 -9.18 -4.86 -11.55
CA VAL A 140 -8.21 -4.34 -10.58
C VAL A 140 -8.97 -3.64 -9.46
N GLU A 141 -8.82 -4.09 -8.22
CA GLU A 141 -9.44 -3.46 -7.06
C GLU A 141 -8.69 -2.18 -6.65
N ILE A 142 -9.40 -1.21 -6.09
CA ILE A 142 -8.81 0.02 -5.54
C ILE A 142 -8.87 -0.03 -4.02
N TYR A 143 -7.71 -0.06 -3.39
CA TYR A 143 -7.51 0.09 -1.95
C TYR A 143 -7.10 1.53 -1.67
N ALA A 144 -7.89 2.29 -0.93
CA ALA A 144 -7.66 3.72 -0.73
C ALA A 144 -7.46 4.08 0.74
N ASP A 145 -6.43 4.88 1.01
CA ASP A 145 -6.19 5.38 2.38
C ASP A 145 -7.23 6.45 2.74
N VAL A 146 -7.76 6.36 3.96
CA VAL A 146 -8.48 7.45 4.61
C VAL A 146 -7.50 8.16 5.55
N PHE A 147 -7.28 9.47 5.37
CA PHE A 147 -6.26 10.22 6.12
C PHE A 147 -4.89 9.54 6.10
N VAL A 148 -4.30 9.54 4.91
CA VAL A 148 -3.01 8.87 4.69
C VAL A 148 -1.90 9.41 5.60
N LYS A 149 -1.01 8.53 6.05
CA LYS A 149 0.20 8.88 6.81
C LYS A 149 1.06 9.96 6.13
N HIS A 150 1.82 10.73 6.90
CA HIS A 150 2.64 11.85 6.43
C HIS A 150 1.83 12.92 5.70
N ALA A 151 0.59 13.13 6.11
CA ALA A 151 -0.31 14.11 5.52
C ALA A 151 -1.29 14.65 6.57
N VAL A 152 -1.80 15.85 6.31
CA VAL A 152 -2.82 16.48 7.15
C VAL A 152 -4.05 16.75 6.28
N PRO A 153 -5.26 16.32 6.69
CA PRO A 153 -6.48 16.63 5.96
C PRO A 153 -6.84 18.12 6.08
N ALA A 154 -7.79 18.58 5.27
CA ALA A 154 -8.33 19.92 5.37
C ALA A 154 -8.94 20.15 6.78
N PRO A 155 -8.82 21.38 7.35
CA PRO A 155 -9.38 21.68 8.67
C PRO A 155 -10.87 21.34 8.76
N GLY A 156 -11.28 20.67 9.83
CA GLY A 156 -12.68 20.27 10.07
C GLY A 156 -13.10 18.97 9.37
N SER A 157 -12.20 18.31 8.66
CA SER A 157 -12.46 16.98 8.10
C SER A 157 -12.70 15.96 9.20
N LYS A 158 -13.64 15.06 8.95
CA LYS A 158 -13.97 13.95 9.84
C LYS A 158 -13.66 12.64 9.13
N ILE A 159 -12.95 11.74 9.79
CA ILE A 159 -12.48 10.48 9.19
C ILE A 159 -13.67 9.60 8.74
N GLU A 160 -14.74 9.58 9.50
CA GLU A 160 -15.94 8.83 9.18
C GLU A 160 -16.63 9.31 7.90
N ASN A 161 -16.66 10.62 7.64
CA ASN A 161 -17.22 11.16 6.40
C ASN A 161 -16.34 10.81 5.20
N HIS A 162 -15.02 10.92 5.38
CA HIS A 162 -14.04 10.56 4.35
C HIS A 162 -14.14 9.08 3.98
N ALA A 163 -14.21 8.18 4.98
CA ALA A 163 -14.36 6.75 4.74
C ALA A 163 -15.65 6.43 3.97
N LYS A 164 -16.76 7.09 4.35
CA LYS A 164 -18.04 6.95 3.64
C LYS A 164 -17.94 7.40 2.19
N GLU A 165 -17.33 8.55 1.92
CA GLU A 165 -17.16 9.07 0.57
C GLU A 165 -16.24 8.21 -0.29
N LEU A 166 -15.21 7.58 0.29
CA LEU A 166 -14.34 6.63 -0.43
C LEU A 166 -15.15 5.46 -1.01
N ILE A 167 -16.06 4.88 -0.22
CA ILE A 167 -16.92 3.76 -0.65
C ILE A 167 -18.03 4.24 -1.58
N ASP A 168 -18.81 5.23 -1.15
CA ASP A 168 -20.08 5.57 -1.82
C ASP A 168 -19.89 6.38 -3.11
N ARG A 169 -18.77 7.12 -3.23
CA ARG A 169 -18.59 8.11 -4.30
C ARG A 169 -17.28 8.00 -5.06
N ALA A 170 -16.19 7.62 -4.38
CA ALA A 170 -14.87 7.60 -5.00
C ALA A 170 -14.51 6.25 -5.64
N GLY A 171 -15.30 5.19 -5.40
CA GLY A 171 -15.11 3.88 -6.01
C GLY A 171 -13.99 3.05 -5.39
N ALA A 172 -13.69 3.26 -4.10
CA ALA A 172 -12.78 2.39 -3.38
C ALA A 172 -13.44 1.02 -3.10
N ASP A 173 -12.73 -0.06 -3.35
CA ASP A 173 -13.15 -1.42 -3.03
C ASP A 173 -12.81 -1.77 -1.58
N VAL A 174 -11.70 -1.23 -1.06
CA VAL A 174 -11.23 -1.37 0.33
C VAL A 174 -10.75 -0.02 0.86
N VAL A 175 -11.12 0.30 2.10
CA VAL A 175 -10.63 1.49 2.83
C VAL A 175 -9.47 1.09 3.73
N ILE A 176 -8.40 1.90 3.73
CA ILE A 176 -7.22 1.68 4.57
C ILE A 176 -7.12 2.77 5.61
N VAL A 177 -7.12 2.40 6.90
CA VAL A 177 -6.78 3.31 8.01
C VAL A 177 -5.31 3.21 8.32
N THR A 178 -4.62 4.35 8.48
CA THR A 178 -3.19 4.41 8.82
C THR A 178 -2.96 5.24 10.08
N GLY A 179 -1.83 5.02 10.75
CA GLY A 179 -1.33 5.96 11.77
C GLY A 179 -0.71 7.20 11.12
N ASP A 180 -0.27 8.15 11.94
CA ASP A 180 0.27 9.44 11.50
C ASP A 180 1.58 9.34 10.70
N GLY A 181 2.33 8.25 10.87
CA GLY A 181 3.62 8.05 10.20
C GLY A 181 3.94 6.57 9.95
N THR A 182 5.03 6.33 9.23
CA THR A 182 5.49 4.97 8.94
C THR A 182 5.82 4.22 10.24
N GLY A 183 5.14 3.10 10.50
CA GLY A 183 5.31 2.29 11.70
C GLY A 183 4.60 2.85 12.95
N HIS A 184 3.93 4.00 12.87
CA HIS A 184 3.13 4.53 13.98
C HIS A 184 1.80 3.79 14.09
N GLU A 185 1.39 3.53 15.33
CA GLU A 185 0.10 2.89 15.62
C GLU A 185 -1.06 3.79 15.22
N ILE A 186 -2.18 3.17 14.84
CA ILE A 186 -3.41 3.88 14.52
C ILE A 186 -4.14 4.30 15.79
N ASN A 187 -4.90 5.38 15.67
CA ASN A 187 -5.86 5.77 16.69
C ASN A 187 -7.04 4.80 16.70
N MET A 188 -7.27 4.11 17.83
CA MET A 188 -8.32 3.10 17.96
C MET A 188 -9.72 3.70 17.80
N ASP A 189 -9.96 4.91 18.32
CA ASP A 189 -11.25 5.61 18.19
C ASP A 189 -11.56 5.90 16.70
N ASP A 190 -10.54 6.24 15.91
CA ASP A 190 -10.73 6.49 14.49
C ASP A 190 -10.96 5.18 13.72
N LEU A 191 -10.28 4.09 14.08
CA LEU A 191 -10.53 2.78 13.51
C LEU A 191 -11.97 2.31 13.78
N GLU A 192 -12.46 2.43 15.01
CA GLU A 192 -13.84 2.07 15.39
C GLU A 192 -14.87 2.91 14.62
N LYS A 193 -14.66 4.23 14.48
CA LYS A 193 -15.54 5.09 13.67
C LYS A 193 -15.61 4.62 12.22
N VAL A 194 -14.45 4.27 11.63
CA VAL A 194 -14.39 3.80 10.25
C VAL A 194 -15.02 2.41 10.12
N ARG A 195 -14.78 1.49 11.09
CA ARG A 195 -15.39 0.14 11.09
C ARG A 195 -16.92 0.19 11.07
N ASN A 196 -17.51 1.14 11.80
CA ASN A 196 -18.97 1.31 11.84
C ASN A 196 -19.60 1.74 10.50
N ILE A 197 -18.79 2.18 9.53
CA ILE A 197 -19.24 2.68 8.23
C ILE A 197 -18.85 1.73 7.09
N VAL A 198 -17.63 1.21 7.14
CA VAL A 198 -17.09 0.36 6.09
C VAL A 198 -17.67 -1.04 6.20
N PRO A 199 -18.22 -1.63 5.12
CA PRO A 199 -18.75 -2.99 5.14
C PRO A 199 -17.70 -4.03 5.55
N GLU A 200 -18.15 -5.16 6.09
CA GLU A 200 -17.29 -6.32 6.37
C GLU A 200 -16.54 -6.79 5.11
N GLY A 201 -15.30 -7.20 5.27
CA GLY A 201 -14.41 -7.59 4.18
C GLY A 201 -13.70 -6.42 3.48
N LYS A 202 -13.98 -5.16 3.85
CA LYS A 202 -13.51 -3.97 3.12
C LYS A 202 -12.68 -2.98 3.95
N LEU A 203 -12.26 -3.35 5.15
CA LEU A 203 -11.44 -2.49 5.99
C LEU A 203 -10.04 -3.06 6.20
N ALA A 204 -9.03 -2.28 5.84
CA ALA A 204 -7.63 -2.61 6.05
C ALA A 204 -6.95 -1.65 7.04
N ILE A 205 -5.96 -2.16 7.75
CA ILE A 205 -5.00 -1.37 8.55
C ILE A 205 -3.70 -1.28 7.78
N GLY A 206 -3.21 -0.06 7.50
CA GLY A 206 -2.07 0.18 6.61
C GLY A 206 -0.75 0.57 7.27
N SER A 207 -0.67 0.65 8.61
CA SER A 207 0.58 0.96 9.33
C SER A 207 0.51 0.59 10.80
N GLY A 208 1.68 0.55 11.48
CA GLY A 208 1.79 0.40 12.92
C GLY A 208 1.47 -0.98 13.50
N VAL A 209 1.09 -1.94 12.67
CA VAL A 209 0.84 -3.32 13.10
C VAL A 209 2.16 -4.00 13.47
N ASN A 210 2.18 -4.65 14.63
CA ASN A 210 3.32 -5.40 15.14
C ASN A 210 2.85 -6.60 15.98
N ALA A 211 3.79 -7.43 16.41
CA ALA A 211 3.47 -8.65 17.16
C ALA A 211 2.82 -8.40 18.54
N THR A 212 2.93 -7.18 19.11
CA THR A 212 2.36 -6.86 20.41
C THR A 212 0.94 -6.32 20.34
N ASN A 213 0.57 -5.64 19.24
CA ASN A 213 -0.73 -5.00 19.09
C ASN A 213 -1.69 -5.70 18.12
N VAL A 214 -1.20 -6.66 17.33
CA VAL A 214 -2.00 -7.33 16.28
C VAL A 214 -3.30 -7.95 16.80
N GLY A 215 -3.30 -8.48 18.03
CA GLY A 215 -4.50 -9.06 18.66
C GLY A 215 -5.63 -8.07 18.90
N ALA A 216 -5.33 -6.78 19.08
CA ALA A 216 -6.34 -5.74 19.29
C ALA A 216 -7.15 -5.41 18.02
N TYR A 217 -6.70 -5.86 16.85
CA TYR A 217 -7.33 -5.53 15.57
C TYR A 217 -8.23 -6.63 15.01
N GLN A 218 -8.30 -7.82 15.65
CA GLN A 218 -8.95 -9.02 15.10
C GLN A 218 -10.42 -8.81 14.75
N ASP A 219 -11.15 -8.06 15.58
CA ASP A 219 -12.57 -7.78 15.36
C ASP A 219 -12.84 -6.44 14.65
N LEU A 220 -11.79 -5.68 14.36
CA LEU A 220 -11.91 -4.32 13.85
C LEU A 220 -11.46 -4.17 12.40
N ALA A 221 -10.69 -5.12 11.86
CA ALA A 221 -10.21 -5.05 10.50
C ALA A 221 -10.28 -6.41 9.78
N ASP A 222 -10.36 -6.36 8.47
CA ASP A 222 -10.43 -7.54 7.62
C ASP A 222 -9.05 -7.89 7.05
N ILE A 223 -8.19 -6.87 6.87
CA ILE A 223 -6.87 -6.98 6.24
C ILE A 223 -5.84 -6.19 7.06
N LEU A 224 -4.68 -6.77 7.29
CA LEU A 224 -3.51 -6.11 7.86
C LEU A 224 -2.44 -5.92 6.79
N ILE A 225 -1.98 -4.69 6.57
CA ILE A 225 -0.87 -4.37 5.68
C ILE A 225 0.34 -4.05 6.54
N VAL A 226 1.34 -4.93 6.53
CA VAL A 226 2.49 -4.87 7.43
C VAL A 226 3.77 -4.63 6.63
N GLY A 227 4.45 -3.53 6.92
CA GLY A 227 5.74 -3.17 6.31
C GLY A 227 6.89 -3.28 7.31
N THR A 228 7.13 -2.20 8.04
CA THR A 228 8.30 -2.02 8.94
C THR A 228 8.46 -3.15 9.96
N SER A 229 7.37 -3.63 10.54
CA SER A 229 7.44 -4.69 11.56
C SER A 229 7.92 -6.05 11.03
N PHE A 230 7.84 -6.28 9.73
CA PHE A 230 8.40 -7.46 9.08
C PHE A 230 9.89 -7.34 8.76
N LYS A 231 10.47 -6.14 8.86
CA LYS A 231 11.90 -5.92 8.55
C LYS A 231 12.79 -6.21 9.76
N PHE A 232 14.03 -6.62 9.49
CA PHE A 232 15.05 -6.75 10.55
C PHE A 232 15.14 -5.47 11.38
N ASP A 233 15.13 -5.60 12.69
CA ASP A 233 15.25 -4.51 13.69
C ASP A 233 14.19 -3.41 13.57
N ASN A 234 13.05 -3.66 12.91
CA ASN A 234 12.03 -2.65 12.57
C ASN A 234 12.59 -1.47 11.75
N ILE A 235 13.59 -1.72 10.91
CA ILE A 235 14.20 -0.70 10.05
C ILE A 235 13.70 -0.92 8.62
N VAL A 236 12.92 0.03 8.08
CA VAL A 236 12.24 -0.08 6.79
C VAL A 236 13.18 -0.37 5.60
N SER A 237 14.44 0.10 5.67
CA SER A 237 15.45 -0.12 4.64
C SER A 237 16.14 -1.50 4.70
N LYS A 238 15.89 -2.28 5.76
CA LYS A 238 16.43 -3.65 5.88
C LYS A 238 15.53 -4.65 5.16
N LYS A 239 16.05 -5.85 4.95
CA LYS A 239 15.33 -6.98 4.36
C LYS A 239 14.20 -7.47 5.28
N VAL A 240 13.25 -8.18 4.70
CA VAL A 240 12.21 -8.89 5.44
C VAL A 240 12.85 -10.03 6.25
N ASP A 241 12.46 -10.11 7.51
CA ASP A 241 12.81 -11.21 8.44
C ASP A 241 11.65 -12.20 8.50
N ILE A 242 11.84 -13.38 7.97
CA ILE A 242 10.83 -14.44 7.91
C ILE A 242 10.27 -14.80 9.31
N ASN A 243 11.10 -14.78 10.35
CA ASN A 243 10.65 -15.12 11.70
C ASN A 243 9.64 -14.09 12.24
N ARG A 244 9.83 -12.82 11.88
CA ARG A 244 8.90 -11.74 12.25
C ARG A 244 7.57 -11.84 11.48
N VAL A 245 7.64 -12.27 10.22
CA VAL A 245 6.44 -12.55 9.41
C VAL A 245 5.64 -13.69 10.04
N GLU A 246 6.28 -14.83 10.30
CA GLU A 246 5.66 -16.00 10.93
C GLU A 246 5.07 -15.68 12.30
N GLU A 247 5.75 -14.86 13.12
CA GLU A 247 5.26 -14.46 14.44
C GLU A 247 3.92 -13.74 14.35
N ILE A 248 3.80 -12.74 13.45
CA ILE A 248 2.56 -11.95 13.29
C ILE A 248 1.48 -12.81 12.64
N VAL A 249 1.79 -13.55 11.56
CA VAL A 249 0.84 -14.42 10.87
C VAL A 249 0.23 -15.44 11.82
N ARG A 250 1.03 -16.08 12.67
CA ARG A 250 0.56 -17.07 13.67
C ARG A 250 -0.40 -16.47 14.71
N LYS A 251 -0.27 -15.20 15.03
CA LYS A 251 -1.16 -14.51 15.98
C LYS A 251 -2.50 -14.13 15.36
N VAL A 252 -2.59 -14.13 14.04
CA VAL A 252 -3.77 -13.72 13.26
C VAL A 252 -4.58 -14.93 12.78
N LYS A 253 -3.89 -16.00 12.43
CA LYS A 253 -4.44 -17.28 11.96
C LYS A 253 -4.47 -18.32 13.06
#